data_86bdddb7d70e84a30bc763cea142625d
#
_entry.id   86bdddb7d70e84a30bc763cea142625d
#
_cell.length_a   1.000
_cell.length_b   1.000
_cell.length_c   1.000
_cell.angle_alpha   90.00
_cell.angle_beta   90.00
_cell.angle_gamma   90.00
#
_symmetry.space_group_name_H-M   'P 1'
#
loop_
_entity.id
_entity.type
_entity.pdbx_description
1 polymer ?
#
loop_
_entity_poly.entity_id
_entity_poly.type
_entity_poly.pdbx_seq_one_letter_code
_entity_poly.pdbx_strand_id
1 'polypeptide(L)'
;MKRKILICGLPGSGKTTLAGTLADMLGAFWFDGDAVRQLTANWGFDPAARIKQAHNMSSLCDQVIAAGYTAIASFVCPTPTTRSEFGADFTIFCDRIVACPYPDTNALWVEPSDADYTVTPEGSVDYHAGRILLALDKAAEKMSTIRLCHELQGGQDDTGC
;
A
#
# COMPACT_ATOMS: atom_id res chain seq x y z
N MET A 1 5.74 -3.99 13.97
CA MET A 1 4.77 -2.89 13.80
C MET A 1 3.71 -3.33 12.80
N LYS A 2 2.42 -3.10 13.12
CA LYS A 2 1.31 -3.49 12.23
C LYS A 2 1.12 -2.40 11.18
N ARG A 3 1.17 -2.72 9.90
CA ARG A 3 0.94 -1.77 8.81
C ARG A 3 0.23 -2.41 7.62
N LYS A 4 -0.68 -1.66 7.03
CA LYS A 4 -1.35 -1.98 5.77
C LYS A 4 -0.60 -1.27 4.65
N ILE A 5 0.19 -2.03 3.89
CA ILE A 5 1.08 -1.51 2.86
C ILE A 5 0.47 -1.76 1.48
N LEU A 6 0.36 -0.72 0.67
CA LEU A 6 -0.01 -0.81 -0.74
C LEU A 6 1.24 -0.72 -1.62
N ILE A 7 1.40 -1.65 -2.55
CA ILE A 7 2.34 -1.54 -3.67
C ILE A 7 1.51 -1.40 -4.95
N CYS A 8 1.45 -0.19 -5.50
CA CYS A 8 0.70 0.10 -6.72
C CYS A 8 1.62 0.46 -7.89
N GLY A 9 1.06 0.40 -9.09
CA GLY A 9 1.78 0.69 -10.34
C GLY A 9 1.17 -0.08 -11.51
N LEU A 10 1.54 0.29 -12.71
CA LEU A 10 1.06 -0.35 -13.93
C LEU A 10 1.45 -1.85 -13.99
N PRO A 11 0.70 -2.70 -14.71
CA PRO A 11 1.08 -4.07 -14.99
C PRO A 11 2.50 -4.14 -15.58
N GLY A 12 3.34 -5.02 -15.02
CA GLY A 12 4.73 -5.17 -15.46
C GLY A 12 5.75 -4.24 -14.76
N SER A 13 5.34 -3.39 -13.83
CA SER A 13 6.24 -2.47 -13.11
C SER A 13 7.10 -3.13 -12.01
N GLY A 14 6.96 -4.43 -11.77
CA GLY A 14 7.78 -5.16 -10.79
C GLY A 14 7.18 -5.24 -9.37
N LYS A 15 5.89 -4.93 -9.20
CA LYS A 15 5.19 -4.98 -7.91
C LYS A 15 5.32 -6.32 -7.19
N THR A 16 5.07 -7.40 -7.91
CA THR A 16 5.08 -8.78 -7.38
C THR A 16 6.45 -9.16 -6.81
N THR A 17 7.52 -8.85 -7.55
CA THR A 17 8.90 -9.12 -7.12
C THR A 17 9.25 -8.34 -5.85
N LEU A 18 8.93 -7.04 -5.83
CA LEU A 18 9.16 -6.19 -4.67
C LEU A 18 8.35 -6.64 -3.46
N ALA A 19 7.07 -7.01 -3.68
CA ALA A 19 6.18 -7.46 -2.62
C ALA A 19 6.69 -8.74 -1.94
N GLY A 20 7.16 -9.71 -2.72
CA GLY A 20 7.78 -10.93 -2.18
C GLY A 20 9.01 -10.63 -1.33
N THR A 21 9.93 -9.81 -1.85
CA THR A 21 11.14 -9.40 -1.10
C THR A 21 10.78 -8.69 0.22
N LEU A 22 9.84 -7.73 0.18
CA LEU A 22 9.41 -7.00 1.38
C LEU A 22 8.66 -7.90 2.37
N ALA A 23 7.85 -8.83 1.88
CA ALA A 23 7.13 -9.78 2.74
C ALA A 23 8.10 -10.64 3.54
N ASP A 24 9.14 -11.15 2.90
CA ASP A 24 10.20 -11.93 3.56
C ASP A 24 10.97 -11.10 4.59
N MET A 25 11.36 -9.87 4.24
CA MET A 25 12.14 -8.99 5.12
C MET A 25 11.34 -8.50 6.34
N LEU A 26 10.03 -8.30 6.20
CA LEU A 26 9.14 -7.80 7.25
C LEU A 26 8.43 -8.91 8.04
N GLY A 27 8.50 -10.17 7.60
CA GLY A 27 7.65 -11.24 8.10
C GLY A 27 6.16 -10.91 7.90
N ALA A 28 5.81 -10.29 6.78
CA ALA A 28 4.48 -9.80 6.48
C ALA A 28 3.67 -10.80 5.65
N PHE A 29 2.34 -10.74 5.78
CA PHE A 29 1.45 -11.44 4.84
C PHE A 29 1.30 -10.63 3.56
N TRP A 30 1.40 -11.31 2.43
CA TRP A 30 1.31 -10.69 1.13
C TRP A 30 0.12 -11.23 0.32
N PHE A 31 -0.67 -10.31 -0.23
CA PHE A 31 -1.77 -10.57 -1.14
C PHE A 31 -1.45 -10.00 -2.53
N ASP A 32 -1.42 -10.89 -3.51
CA ASP A 32 -1.29 -10.53 -4.93
C ASP A 32 -2.65 -10.25 -5.55
N GLY A 33 -2.77 -9.17 -6.32
CA GLY A 33 -4.04 -8.73 -6.90
C GLY A 33 -4.66 -9.74 -7.85
N ASP A 34 -3.86 -10.44 -8.65
CA ASP A 34 -4.37 -11.44 -9.59
C ASP A 34 -4.83 -12.70 -8.85
N ALA A 35 -4.11 -13.15 -7.84
CA ALA A 35 -4.52 -14.25 -6.98
C ALA A 35 -5.83 -13.94 -6.25
N VAL A 36 -6.01 -12.72 -5.73
CA VAL A 36 -7.26 -12.31 -5.08
C VAL A 36 -8.41 -12.21 -6.09
N ARG A 37 -8.17 -11.78 -7.33
CA ARG A 37 -9.18 -11.81 -8.39
C ARG A 37 -9.68 -13.23 -8.67
N GLN A 38 -8.78 -14.20 -8.71
CA GLN A 38 -9.13 -15.62 -8.85
C GLN A 38 -9.98 -16.11 -7.68
N LEU A 39 -9.54 -15.81 -6.46
CA LEU A 39 -10.23 -16.22 -5.25
C LEU A 39 -11.66 -15.66 -5.14
N THR A 40 -11.85 -14.41 -5.55
CA THR A 40 -13.12 -13.68 -5.42
C THR A 40 -13.98 -13.69 -6.70
N ALA A 41 -13.52 -14.37 -7.76
CA ALA A 41 -14.13 -14.39 -9.09
C ALA A 41 -14.44 -12.99 -9.66
N ASN A 42 -13.59 -11.99 -9.34
CA ASN A 42 -13.74 -10.62 -9.81
C ASN A 42 -12.92 -10.38 -11.08
N TRP A 43 -13.46 -10.80 -12.22
CA TRP A 43 -12.78 -10.75 -13.52
C TRP A 43 -12.98 -9.45 -14.30
N GLY A 44 -13.81 -8.53 -13.80
CA GLY A 44 -14.05 -7.24 -14.42
C GLY A 44 -12.87 -6.28 -14.27
N PHE A 45 -12.72 -5.36 -15.24
CA PHE A 45 -11.73 -4.28 -15.23
C PHE A 45 -12.35 -2.89 -15.42
N ASP A 46 -13.68 -2.83 -15.45
CA ASP A 46 -14.41 -1.57 -15.41
C ASP A 46 -14.21 -0.85 -14.04
N PRO A 47 -14.57 0.43 -13.93
CA PRO A 47 -14.35 1.18 -12.69
C PRO A 47 -14.97 0.54 -11.44
N ALA A 48 -16.18 -0.02 -11.55
CA ALA A 48 -16.85 -0.66 -10.42
C ALA A 48 -16.13 -1.94 -9.96
N ALA A 49 -15.70 -2.78 -10.91
CA ALA A 49 -14.93 -3.98 -10.63
C ALA A 49 -13.55 -3.66 -10.00
N ARG A 50 -12.94 -2.54 -10.37
CA ARG A 50 -11.67 -2.08 -9.77
C ARG A 50 -11.86 -1.57 -8.33
N ILE A 51 -12.97 -0.90 -8.03
CA ILE A 51 -13.34 -0.53 -6.65
C ILE A 51 -13.61 -1.79 -5.82
N LYS A 52 -14.37 -2.74 -6.37
CA LYS A 52 -14.60 -4.04 -5.71
C LYS A 52 -13.28 -4.77 -5.41
N GLN A 53 -12.33 -4.72 -6.34
CA GLN A 53 -10.99 -5.29 -6.10
C GLN A 53 -10.27 -4.59 -4.94
N ALA A 54 -10.31 -3.26 -4.88
CA ALA A 54 -9.72 -2.51 -3.77
C ALA A 54 -10.35 -2.91 -2.42
N HIS A 55 -11.66 -3.07 -2.35
CA HIS A 55 -12.36 -3.56 -1.16
C HIS A 55 -11.98 -4.99 -0.78
N ASN A 56 -11.88 -5.90 -1.75
CA ASN A 56 -11.47 -7.28 -1.50
C ASN A 56 -10.04 -7.33 -0.91
N MET A 57 -9.11 -6.59 -1.51
CA MET A 57 -7.72 -6.48 -1.04
C MET A 57 -7.66 -5.83 0.36
N SER A 58 -8.43 -4.77 0.58
CA SER A 58 -8.54 -4.08 1.86
C SER A 58 -9.00 -5.02 2.96
N SER A 59 -10.11 -5.73 2.74
CA SER A 59 -10.70 -6.65 3.72
C SER A 59 -9.73 -7.76 4.16
N LEU A 60 -8.97 -8.33 3.22
CA LEU A 60 -7.96 -9.34 3.54
C LEU A 60 -6.82 -8.76 4.39
N CYS A 61 -6.32 -7.58 4.01
CA CYS A 61 -5.29 -6.89 4.78
C CYS A 61 -5.78 -6.53 6.20
N ASP A 62 -7.01 -6.04 6.34
CA ASP A 62 -7.59 -5.65 7.63
C ASP A 62 -7.69 -6.84 8.60
N GLN A 63 -8.01 -8.03 8.10
CA GLN A 63 -8.03 -9.25 8.92
C GLN A 63 -6.62 -9.59 9.45
N VAL A 64 -5.60 -9.45 8.62
CA VAL A 64 -4.19 -9.66 9.00
C VAL A 64 -3.75 -8.62 10.04
N ILE A 65 -4.09 -7.35 9.83
CA ILE A 65 -3.81 -6.26 10.78
C ILE A 65 -4.52 -6.52 12.12
N ALA A 66 -5.79 -6.93 12.11
CA ALA A 66 -6.54 -7.28 13.32
C ALA A 66 -5.90 -8.44 14.09
N ALA A 67 -5.32 -9.41 13.37
CA ALA A 67 -4.57 -10.52 13.96
C ALA A 67 -3.19 -10.13 14.51
N GLY A 68 -2.73 -8.90 14.29
CA GLY A 68 -1.49 -8.38 14.86
C GLY A 68 -0.29 -8.38 13.94
N TYR A 69 -0.46 -8.63 12.66
CA TYR A 69 0.60 -8.73 11.66
C TYR A 69 0.59 -7.55 10.68
N THR A 70 1.66 -7.41 9.92
CA THR A 70 1.74 -6.49 8.78
C THR A 70 1.19 -7.18 7.53
N ALA A 71 0.44 -6.44 6.72
CA ALA A 71 -0.10 -6.90 5.45
C ALA A 71 0.40 -6.06 4.29
N ILE A 72 0.77 -6.72 3.19
CA ILE A 72 1.17 -6.10 1.93
C ILE A 72 0.15 -6.49 0.87
N ALA A 73 -0.36 -5.51 0.12
CA ALA A 73 -1.18 -5.73 -1.07
C ALA A 73 -0.44 -5.21 -2.30
N SER A 74 -0.26 -6.04 -3.30
CA SER A 74 0.33 -5.66 -4.60
C SER A 74 -0.70 -5.77 -5.71
N PHE A 75 -1.15 -4.65 -6.25
CA PHE A 75 -2.10 -4.58 -7.37
C PHE A 75 -2.04 -3.23 -8.08
N VAL A 76 -2.68 -3.10 -9.23
CA VAL A 76 -2.58 -1.87 -10.05
C VAL A 76 -3.08 -0.64 -9.29
N CYS A 77 -4.25 -0.70 -8.67
CA CYS A 77 -4.86 0.38 -7.89
C CYS A 77 -4.83 1.74 -8.62
N PRO A 78 -5.50 1.87 -9.79
CA PRO A 78 -5.14 2.85 -10.82
C PRO A 78 -5.58 4.28 -10.53
N THR A 79 -6.55 4.49 -9.64
CA THR A 79 -7.16 5.81 -9.42
C THR A 79 -7.03 6.27 -7.98
N PRO A 80 -7.13 7.59 -7.70
CA PRO A 80 -7.21 8.09 -6.34
C PRO A 80 -8.33 7.42 -5.54
N THR A 81 -9.50 7.21 -6.17
CA THR A 81 -10.64 6.51 -5.53
C THR A 81 -10.28 5.10 -5.11
N THR A 82 -9.68 4.28 -5.99
CA THR A 82 -9.30 2.90 -5.64
C THR A 82 -8.25 2.86 -4.53
N ARG A 83 -7.32 3.82 -4.49
CA ARG A 83 -6.33 3.94 -3.41
C ARG A 83 -6.98 4.34 -2.09
N SER A 84 -7.90 5.31 -2.12
CA SER A 84 -8.68 5.72 -0.95
C SER A 84 -9.54 4.57 -0.39
N GLU A 85 -10.20 3.80 -1.25
CA GLU A 85 -11.01 2.63 -0.87
C GLU A 85 -10.18 1.48 -0.29
N PHE A 86 -8.93 1.35 -0.73
CA PHE A 86 -8.00 0.40 -0.10
C PHE A 86 -7.56 0.89 1.28
N GLY A 87 -7.26 2.16 1.48
CA GLY A 87 -6.92 2.78 2.75
C GLY A 87 -5.60 2.27 3.33
N ALA A 88 -4.48 2.48 2.63
CA ALA A 88 -3.15 2.10 3.08
C ALA A 88 -2.63 3.00 4.21
N ASP A 89 -1.83 2.43 5.13
CA ASP A 89 -1.00 3.18 6.08
C ASP A 89 0.32 3.65 5.45
N PHE A 90 0.73 2.98 4.37
CA PHE A 90 1.97 3.27 3.64
C PHE A 90 1.82 2.86 2.18
N THR A 91 2.02 3.79 1.26
CA THR A 91 1.88 3.59 -0.18
C THR A 91 3.23 3.60 -0.88
N ILE A 92 3.50 2.54 -1.64
CA ILE A 92 4.68 2.39 -2.49
C ILE A 92 4.22 2.44 -3.95
N PHE A 93 4.75 3.38 -4.70
CA PHE A 93 4.49 3.52 -6.13
C PHE A 93 5.64 2.92 -6.94
N CYS A 94 5.36 1.91 -7.77
CA CYS A 94 6.31 1.36 -8.73
C CYS A 94 6.27 2.14 -10.04
N ASP A 95 7.10 3.18 -10.15
CA ASP A 95 7.28 4.05 -11.31
C ASP A 95 8.44 3.56 -12.18
N ARG A 96 8.26 2.38 -12.82
CA ARG A 96 9.31 1.75 -13.64
C ARG A 96 8.96 1.62 -15.10
N ILE A 97 7.71 1.90 -15.45
CA ILE A 97 7.21 1.85 -16.85
C ILE A 97 6.21 2.98 -17.09
N VAL A 98 6.23 3.50 -18.32
CA VAL A 98 5.38 4.65 -18.71
C VAL A 98 3.98 4.19 -19.16
N ALA A 99 3.87 2.99 -19.70
CA ALA A 99 2.61 2.42 -20.18
C ALA A 99 2.64 0.89 -20.12
N CYS A 100 1.48 0.28 -20.01
CA CYS A 100 1.29 -1.16 -20.08
C CYS A 100 0.56 -1.58 -21.37
N PRO A 101 0.52 -2.88 -21.71
CA PRO A 101 -0.18 -3.37 -22.91
C PRO A 101 -1.71 -3.24 -22.90
N TYR A 102 -2.30 -2.73 -21.81
CA TYR A 102 -3.75 -2.62 -21.62
C TYR A 102 -4.22 -1.17 -21.75
N PRO A 103 -4.81 -0.78 -22.90
CA PRO A 103 -5.21 0.63 -23.14
C PRO A 103 -6.22 1.17 -22.13
N ASP A 104 -7.18 0.36 -21.69
CA ASP A 104 -8.17 0.71 -20.67
C ASP A 104 -7.53 1.04 -19.31
N THR A 105 -6.50 0.30 -18.94
CA THR A 105 -5.74 0.55 -17.72
C THR A 105 -4.92 1.83 -17.84
N ASN A 106 -4.26 2.06 -18.98
CA ASN A 106 -3.52 3.30 -19.23
C ASN A 106 -4.44 4.51 -19.19
N ALA A 107 -5.65 4.41 -19.77
CA ALA A 107 -6.63 5.50 -19.79
C ALA A 107 -7.16 5.88 -18.39
N LEU A 108 -7.24 4.91 -17.47
CA LEU A 108 -7.70 5.11 -16.10
C LEU A 108 -6.57 5.47 -15.13
N TRP A 109 -5.32 5.26 -15.52
CA TRP A 109 -4.18 5.44 -14.65
C TRP A 109 -3.99 6.91 -14.24
N VAL A 110 -4.03 7.16 -12.95
CA VAL A 110 -3.65 8.43 -12.34
C VAL A 110 -2.52 8.15 -11.36
N GLU A 111 -1.37 8.73 -11.65
CA GLU A 111 -0.16 8.58 -10.84
C GLU A 111 -0.40 9.05 -9.40
N PRO A 112 0.04 8.29 -8.37
CA PRO A 112 -0.09 8.73 -6.99
C PRO A 112 0.90 9.88 -6.69
N SER A 113 0.36 11.04 -6.33
CA SER A 113 1.14 12.24 -5.96
C SER A 113 1.58 12.23 -4.49
N ASP A 114 1.05 11.32 -3.69
CA ASP A 114 1.18 11.23 -2.23
C ASP A 114 1.78 9.90 -1.77
N ALA A 115 2.49 9.19 -2.65
CA ALA A 115 3.17 7.95 -2.30
C ALA A 115 4.28 8.22 -1.26
N ASP A 116 4.34 7.38 -0.22
CA ASP A 116 5.38 7.45 0.81
C ASP A 116 6.76 7.06 0.28
N TYR A 117 6.78 6.23 -0.76
CA TYR A 117 8.00 5.83 -1.47
C TYR A 117 7.72 5.56 -2.95
N THR A 118 8.61 6.05 -3.82
CA THR A 118 8.56 5.78 -5.27
C THR A 118 9.75 4.91 -5.68
N VAL A 119 9.46 3.79 -6.32
CA VAL A 119 10.43 2.87 -6.90
C VAL A 119 10.70 3.30 -8.34
N THR A 120 11.89 3.84 -8.58
CA THR A 120 12.31 4.30 -9.91
C THR A 120 12.95 3.16 -10.72
N PRO A 121 13.19 3.34 -12.04
CA PRO A 121 13.89 2.35 -12.86
C PRO A 121 15.31 2.04 -12.39
N GLU A 122 15.96 3.00 -11.74
CA GLU A 122 17.30 2.87 -11.20
C GLU A 122 17.31 2.10 -9.89
N GLY A 123 18.29 1.25 -9.72
CA GLY A 123 18.43 0.43 -8.51
C GLY A 123 17.81 -0.97 -8.61
N SER A 124 18.35 -1.88 -7.84
CA SER A 124 17.85 -3.25 -7.71
C SER A 124 16.62 -3.32 -6.80
N VAL A 125 15.93 -4.44 -6.83
CA VAL A 125 14.82 -4.72 -5.88
C VAL A 125 15.31 -4.64 -4.44
N ASP A 126 16.46 -5.21 -4.13
CA ASP A 126 17.03 -5.19 -2.77
C ASP A 126 17.42 -3.79 -2.32
N TYR A 127 17.93 -2.95 -3.25
CA TYR A 127 18.20 -1.54 -2.96
C TYR A 127 16.92 -0.81 -2.55
N HIS A 128 15.86 -0.94 -3.34
CA HIS A 128 14.59 -0.29 -3.02
C HIS A 128 13.94 -0.88 -1.76
N ALA A 129 13.99 -2.20 -1.57
CA ALA A 129 13.48 -2.82 -0.36
C ALA A 129 14.17 -2.28 0.90
N GLY A 130 15.49 -2.16 0.90
CA GLY A 130 16.23 -1.56 2.01
C GLY A 130 15.85 -0.10 2.28
N ARG A 131 15.65 0.69 1.23
CA ARG A 131 15.20 2.10 1.35
C ARG A 131 13.77 2.21 1.88
N ILE A 132 12.89 1.29 1.48
CA ILE A 132 11.51 1.22 1.97
C ILE A 132 11.48 0.89 3.46
N LEU A 133 12.30 -0.05 3.93
CA LEU A 133 12.41 -0.34 5.36
C LEU A 133 12.79 0.90 6.17
N LEU A 134 13.78 1.66 5.71
CA LEU A 134 14.17 2.91 6.37
C LEU A 134 13.05 3.97 6.36
N ALA A 135 12.27 4.04 5.28
CA ALA A 135 11.12 4.94 5.21
C ALA A 135 9.97 4.51 6.15
N LEU A 136 9.73 3.21 6.28
CA LEU A 136 8.76 2.64 7.22
C LEU A 136 9.13 2.96 8.66
N ASP A 137 10.41 2.84 9.03
CA ASP A 137 10.91 3.16 10.38
C ASP A 137 10.73 4.64 10.70
N LYS A 138 11.10 5.54 9.78
CA LYS A 138 10.89 6.99 9.94
C LYS A 138 9.41 7.35 10.10
N ALA A 139 8.54 6.73 9.33
CA ALA A 139 7.10 6.94 9.43
C ALA A 139 6.54 6.45 10.79
N ALA A 140 7.14 5.41 11.38
CA ALA A 140 6.79 4.93 12.72
C ALA A 140 7.20 5.91 13.83
N GLU A 141 8.41 6.43 13.75
CA GLU A 141 8.93 7.40 14.72
C GLU A 141 8.09 8.68 14.70
N LYS A 142 7.73 9.18 13.51
CA LYS A 142 6.87 10.35 13.35
C LYS A 142 5.49 10.14 13.99
N MET A 143 4.86 8.99 13.79
CA MET A 143 3.57 8.66 14.38
C MET A 143 3.64 8.58 15.91
N SER A 144 4.70 7.99 16.46
CA SER A 144 4.93 7.89 17.90
C SER A 144 5.10 9.29 18.53
N THR A 145 5.84 10.18 17.88
CA THR A 145 6.03 11.57 18.35
C THR A 145 4.72 12.36 18.34
N ILE A 146 3.91 12.25 17.28
CA ILE A 146 2.61 12.91 17.18
C ILE A 146 1.68 12.42 18.30
N ARG A 147 1.63 11.10 18.53
CA ARG A 147 0.80 10.51 19.59
C ARG A 147 1.20 11.03 20.97
N LEU A 148 2.49 11.07 21.27
CA LEU A 148 3.01 11.60 22.53
C LEU A 148 2.66 13.08 22.73
N CYS A 149 2.76 13.91 21.69
CA CYS A 149 2.36 15.31 21.73
C CYS A 149 0.86 15.48 22.03
N HIS A 150 -0.01 14.65 21.45
CA HIS A 150 -1.44 14.69 21.73
C HIS A 150 -1.76 14.25 23.16
N GLU A 151 -1.11 13.24 23.68
CA GLU A 151 -1.27 12.77 25.07
C GLU A 151 -0.84 13.84 26.09
N LEU A 152 0.21 14.60 25.80
CA LEU A 152 0.70 15.70 26.64
C LEU A 152 -0.19 16.95 26.61
N GLN A 153 -0.91 17.20 25.50
CA GLN A 153 -1.84 18.35 25.37
C GLN A 153 -3.23 18.04 25.92
N GLY A 154 -3.68 16.79 25.92
CA GLY A 154 -4.98 16.35 26.45
C GLY A 154 -5.05 16.26 27.97
N GLY A 155 -3.93 16.45 28.69
CA GLY A 155 -3.85 16.36 30.15
C GLY A 155 -4.05 17.70 30.92
N GLN A 156 -4.45 18.80 30.25
CA GLN A 156 -4.57 20.12 30.88
C GLN A 156 -5.99 20.64 31.14
N ASP A 157 -7.03 19.86 30.88
CA ASP A 157 -8.42 20.27 31.12
C ASP A 157 -9.12 19.41 32.19
N ASP A 158 -8.58 19.38 33.41
CA ASP A 158 -9.39 18.99 34.59
C ASP A 158 -8.78 19.47 35.91
N THR A 159 -8.61 20.78 36.04
CA THR A 159 -8.51 21.43 37.35
C THR A 159 -9.13 22.84 37.29
N GLY A 160 -10.40 22.93 37.58
CA GLY A 160 -11.08 24.21 37.66
C GLY A 160 -12.46 24.10 38.30
N CYS A 161 -12.51 24.08 39.64
CA CYS A 161 -13.61 24.39 40.55
C CYS A 161 -15.01 23.94 40.19
#